data_a9128674a93c19e256f833d1001f8a32
#
_entry.id   a9128674a93c19e256f833d1001f8a32
#
_cell.length_a   1.000
_cell.length_b   1.000
_cell.length_c   1.000
_cell.angle_alpha   90.00
_cell.angle_beta   90.00
_cell.angle_gamma   90.00
#
_symmetry.space_group_name_H-M   'P 1'
#
loop_
_entity.id
_entity.type
_entity.pdbx_description
1 polymer ?
#
loop_
_entity_poly.entity_id
_entity_poly.type
_entity_poly.pdbx_seq_one_letter_code
_entity_poly.pdbx_strand_id
1 'polypeptide(L)'
;MAFRYDLRDYVKTYSVMSPEYCDSIIKIIGSEQFAPSWEKHTFYDVRDGSNHTRSGNDELEVLSAFGSQELNQIVWNTIHKYALEDFADYKQWWDGWNGFSAPRMNRYSVGQTMAIHCDHIHSMFDGTRKGIPVLTILGLLNDDFTGGEFKLFDDVTMEFKKGDIMIFPSSFMFPHYVTPVKTGTRYSFVSWTW
;
A
#
# COMPACT_ATOMS: atom_id res chain seq x y z
N MET A 1 -19.74 7.37 -29.72
CA MET A 1 -19.19 8.03 -28.53
C MET A 1 -18.01 7.19 -28.08
N ALA A 2 -16.78 7.68 -28.19
CA ALA A 2 -15.62 6.93 -27.71
C ALA A 2 -15.52 7.17 -26.20
N PHE A 3 -15.75 6.16 -25.39
CA PHE A 3 -15.47 6.20 -23.96
C PHE A 3 -13.93 6.25 -23.80
N ARG A 4 -13.41 7.39 -23.45
CA ARG A 4 -12.02 7.55 -23.03
C ARG A 4 -12.03 7.55 -21.49
N TYR A 5 -11.76 6.42 -20.89
CA TYR A 5 -11.38 6.36 -19.48
C TYR A 5 -9.86 6.45 -19.41
N ASP A 6 -9.35 7.42 -18.65
CA ASP A 6 -7.96 7.44 -18.25
C ASP A 6 -7.83 6.59 -16.99
N LEU A 7 -6.91 5.63 -16.96
CA LEU A 7 -6.68 4.80 -15.76
C LEU A 7 -6.35 5.64 -14.52
N ARG A 8 -5.79 6.83 -14.72
CA ARG A 8 -5.50 7.79 -13.64
C ARG A 8 -6.76 8.29 -12.94
N ASP A 9 -7.91 8.27 -13.59
CA ASP A 9 -9.18 8.69 -12.98
C ASP A 9 -9.59 7.78 -11.82
N TYR A 10 -9.11 6.53 -11.82
CA TYR A 10 -9.36 5.54 -10.77
C TYR A 10 -8.36 5.60 -9.61
N VAL A 11 -7.37 6.47 -9.67
CA VAL A 11 -6.42 6.69 -8.59
C VAL A 11 -6.86 7.92 -7.80
N LYS A 12 -7.15 7.74 -6.51
CA LYS A 12 -7.59 8.83 -5.64
C LYS A 12 -6.66 8.94 -4.43
N THR A 13 -6.36 10.17 -4.05
CA THR A 13 -5.54 10.49 -2.87
C THR A 13 -6.35 11.33 -1.89
N TYR A 14 -6.31 10.98 -0.61
CA TYR A 14 -7.06 11.60 0.47
C TYR A 14 -6.13 11.96 1.61
N SER A 15 -6.09 13.24 2.02
CA SER A 15 -5.36 13.69 3.21
C SER A 15 -6.26 13.48 4.43
N VAL A 16 -6.10 12.37 5.13
CA VAL A 16 -7.03 11.88 6.16
C VAL A 16 -6.38 11.57 7.51
N MET A 17 -5.05 11.62 7.59
CA MET A 17 -4.30 11.43 8.84
C MET A 17 -3.59 12.73 9.22
N SER A 18 -3.67 13.13 10.49
CA SER A 18 -2.89 14.29 10.95
C SER A 18 -1.39 13.96 11.02
N PRO A 19 -0.51 14.96 10.87
CA PRO A 19 0.93 14.76 11.04
C PRO A 19 1.29 14.13 12.39
N GLU A 20 0.64 14.54 13.47
CA GLU A 20 0.87 14.05 14.83
C GLU A 20 0.46 12.57 14.96
N TYR A 21 -0.63 12.17 14.30
CA TYR A 21 -1.05 10.78 14.27
C TYR A 21 -0.03 9.91 13.52
N CYS A 22 0.45 10.37 12.38
CA CYS A 22 1.51 9.69 11.63
C CYS A 22 2.78 9.53 12.48
N ASP A 23 3.22 10.58 13.17
CA ASP A 23 4.40 10.55 14.06
C ASP A 23 4.20 9.58 15.23
N SER A 24 2.98 9.51 15.77
CA SER A 24 2.65 8.56 16.83
C SER A 24 2.77 7.10 16.37
N ILE A 25 2.30 6.79 15.17
CA ILE A 25 2.46 5.46 14.56
C ILE A 25 3.95 5.12 14.40
N ILE A 26 4.72 6.01 13.79
CA ILE A 26 6.17 5.80 13.57
C ILE A 26 6.88 5.54 14.91
N LYS A 27 6.57 6.33 15.94
CA LYS A 27 7.14 6.14 17.28
C LYS A 27 6.83 4.75 17.86
N ILE A 28 5.59 4.28 17.68
CA ILE A 28 5.17 2.96 18.18
C ILE A 28 5.90 1.84 17.43
N ILE A 29 5.86 1.85 16.09
CA ILE A 29 6.46 0.78 15.27
C ILE A 29 8.00 0.81 15.31
N GLY A 30 8.61 1.93 15.67
CA GLY A 30 10.05 2.08 15.90
C GLY A 30 10.51 1.70 17.31
N SER A 31 9.59 1.33 18.21
CA SER A 31 9.93 0.96 19.58
C SER A 31 10.59 -0.42 19.68
N GLU A 32 11.29 -0.67 20.80
CA GLU A 32 11.92 -1.97 21.08
C GLU A 32 10.93 -3.15 21.04
N GLN A 33 9.66 -2.90 21.36
CA GLN A 33 8.59 -3.90 21.31
C GLN A 33 8.42 -4.48 19.89
N PHE A 34 8.51 -3.64 18.86
CA PHE A 34 8.31 -4.07 17.48
C PHE A 34 9.61 -4.36 16.72
N ALA A 35 10.76 -4.00 17.26
CA ALA A 35 12.05 -4.22 16.60
C ALA A 35 12.26 -5.68 16.11
N PRO A 36 11.92 -6.73 16.87
CA PRO A 36 12.10 -8.11 16.43
C PRO A 36 11.07 -8.57 15.37
N SER A 37 9.99 -7.81 15.16
CA SER A 37 8.88 -8.18 14.28
C SER A 37 9.02 -7.61 12.86
N TRP A 38 10.07 -6.82 12.60
CA TRP A 38 10.37 -6.37 11.26
C TRP A 38 11.08 -7.47 10.47
N GLU A 39 10.52 -7.80 9.31
CA GLU A 39 11.00 -8.85 8.43
C GLU A 39 11.33 -8.29 7.05
N LYS A 40 12.25 -8.92 6.35
CA LYS A 40 12.51 -8.60 4.94
C LYS A 40 11.26 -8.92 4.12
N HIS A 41 10.89 -8.02 3.23
CA HIS A 41 9.81 -8.28 2.29
C HIS A 41 10.16 -9.46 1.37
N THR A 42 9.19 -10.34 1.14
CA THR A 42 9.28 -11.43 0.16
C THR A 42 8.27 -11.22 -0.95
N PHE A 43 8.60 -11.65 -2.14
CA PHE A 43 7.68 -11.70 -3.27
C PHE A 43 7.47 -13.15 -3.71
N TYR A 44 6.27 -13.43 -4.18
CA TYR A 44 5.94 -14.75 -4.72
C TYR A 44 6.26 -14.80 -6.21
N ASP A 45 7.05 -15.78 -6.64
CA ASP A 45 7.30 -16.03 -8.07
C ASP A 45 6.42 -17.17 -8.55
N VAL A 46 5.46 -16.85 -9.42
CA VAL A 46 4.52 -17.82 -10.00
C VAL A 46 5.19 -18.88 -10.88
N ARG A 47 6.43 -18.63 -11.34
CA ARG A 47 7.16 -19.55 -12.21
C ARG A 47 7.67 -20.77 -11.48
N ASP A 48 8.05 -20.63 -10.24
CA ASP A 48 8.54 -21.72 -9.38
C ASP A 48 7.65 -22.03 -8.18
N GLY A 49 6.62 -21.22 -7.96
CA GLY A 49 5.64 -21.42 -6.89
C GLY A 49 6.19 -21.17 -5.48
N SER A 50 7.21 -20.34 -5.34
CA SER A 50 7.85 -20.08 -4.04
C SER A 50 8.04 -18.61 -3.73
N ASN A 51 8.25 -18.31 -2.45
CA ASN A 51 8.57 -16.96 -1.98
C ASN A 51 10.07 -16.70 -2.07
N HIS A 52 10.44 -15.59 -2.64
CA HIS A 52 11.82 -15.13 -2.78
C HIS A 52 12.05 -13.81 -2.05
N THR A 53 13.27 -13.66 -1.51
CA THR A 53 13.84 -12.35 -1.22
C THR A 53 14.75 -11.95 -2.36
N ARG A 54 14.79 -10.66 -2.72
CA ARG A 54 15.82 -10.19 -3.63
C ARG A 54 17.20 -10.34 -3.01
N SER A 55 18.17 -10.72 -3.83
CA SER A 55 19.58 -10.73 -3.43
C SER A 55 20.07 -9.30 -3.23
N GLY A 56 20.53 -8.99 -2.02
CA GLY A 56 21.02 -7.66 -1.66
C GLY A 56 20.28 -7.02 -0.50
N ASN A 57 20.69 -5.80 -0.10
CA ASN A 57 20.01 -5.01 0.94
C ASN A 57 18.99 -4.03 0.39
N ASP A 58 18.59 -4.17 -0.85
CA ASP A 58 17.73 -3.25 -1.58
C ASP A 58 16.22 -3.51 -1.38
N GLU A 59 15.85 -4.59 -0.69
CA GLU A 59 14.45 -4.88 -0.38
C GLU A 59 14.02 -4.20 0.93
N LEU A 60 12.80 -3.64 0.93
CA LEU A 60 12.20 -3.04 2.13
C LEU A 60 11.97 -4.05 3.24
N GLU A 61 11.67 -3.52 4.42
CA GLU A 61 11.23 -4.31 5.56
C GLU A 61 9.72 -4.09 5.81
N VAL A 62 9.05 -5.14 6.28
CA VAL A 62 7.62 -5.17 6.54
C VAL A 62 7.34 -5.56 7.99
N LEU A 63 6.25 -4.99 8.54
CA LEU A 63 5.74 -5.34 9.86
C LEU A 63 4.25 -5.63 9.73
N SER A 64 3.85 -6.89 9.87
CA SER A 64 2.46 -7.35 9.77
C SER A 64 1.73 -7.36 11.13
N ALA A 65 2.44 -7.28 12.23
CA ALA A 65 1.88 -7.42 13.59
C ALA A 65 1.29 -6.12 14.16
N PHE A 66 1.32 -5.01 13.42
CA PHE A 66 0.78 -3.73 13.92
C PHE A 66 -0.74 -3.72 13.82
N GLY A 67 -1.41 -3.73 14.97
CA GLY A 67 -2.86 -3.59 15.07
C GLY A 67 -3.23 -2.22 15.63
N SER A 68 -4.01 -1.45 14.92
CA SER A 68 -4.57 -0.17 15.37
C SER A 68 -6.02 -0.08 14.95
N GLN A 69 -6.93 -0.01 15.93
CA GLN A 69 -8.36 0.16 15.66
C GLN A 69 -8.63 1.51 14.97
N GLU A 70 -7.92 2.57 15.37
CA GLU A 70 -8.06 3.90 14.78
C GLU A 70 -7.60 3.90 13.31
N LEU A 71 -6.44 3.32 13.01
CA LEU A 71 -5.96 3.22 11.63
C LEU A 71 -6.91 2.38 10.76
N ASN A 72 -7.41 1.28 11.30
CA ASN A 72 -8.42 0.46 10.60
C ASN A 72 -9.68 1.27 10.29
N GLN A 73 -10.14 2.11 11.23
CA GLN A 73 -11.31 2.96 11.00
C GLN A 73 -11.05 4.04 9.94
N ILE A 74 -9.86 4.64 9.95
CA ILE A 74 -9.44 5.62 8.92
C ILE A 74 -9.42 4.94 7.54
N VAL A 75 -8.80 3.77 7.43
CA VAL A 75 -8.75 2.99 6.18
C VAL A 75 -10.16 2.65 5.72
N TRP A 76 -11.01 2.14 6.61
CA TRP A 76 -12.41 1.82 6.29
C TRP A 76 -13.18 3.03 5.75
N ASN A 77 -13.11 4.16 6.45
CA ASN A 77 -13.79 5.39 6.03
C ASN A 77 -13.29 5.88 4.65
N THR A 78 -12.00 5.74 4.40
CA THR A 78 -11.40 6.15 3.11
C THR A 78 -11.85 5.23 1.98
N ILE A 79 -11.95 3.92 2.21
CA ILE A 79 -12.50 2.97 1.25
C ILE A 79 -13.96 3.30 0.93
N HIS A 80 -14.77 3.60 1.96
CA HIS A 80 -16.15 4.03 1.77
C HIS A 80 -16.26 5.28 0.91
N LYS A 81 -15.42 6.28 1.18
CA LYS A 81 -15.39 7.50 0.38
C LYS A 81 -15.07 7.19 -1.09
N TYR A 82 -14.02 6.37 -1.33
CA TYR A 82 -13.67 5.95 -2.68
C TYR A 82 -14.83 5.23 -3.39
N ALA A 83 -15.37 4.19 -2.78
CA ALA A 83 -16.34 3.31 -3.44
C ALA A 83 -17.76 3.89 -3.53
N LEU A 84 -18.20 4.62 -2.50
CA LEU A 84 -19.62 5.01 -2.36
C LEU A 84 -19.88 6.50 -2.62
N GLU A 85 -18.83 7.33 -2.62
CA GLU A 85 -18.94 8.76 -2.92
C GLU A 85 -18.30 9.09 -4.27
N ASP A 86 -16.99 8.86 -4.44
CA ASP A 86 -16.27 9.21 -5.66
C ASP A 86 -16.69 8.35 -6.87
N PHE A 87 -17.06 7.09 -6.62
CA PHE A 87 -17.59 6.17 -7.62
C PHE A 87 -19.06 5.80 -7.37
N ALA A 88 -19.85 6.77 -6.89
CA ALA A 88 -21.26 6.57 -6.51
C ALA A 88 -22.13 6.00 -7.64
N ASP A 89 -21.83 6.29 -8.90
CA ASP A 89 -22.54 5.75 -10.06
C ASP A 89 -22.39 4.23 -10.19
N TYR A 90 -21.38 3.65 -9.56
CA TYR A 90 -21.07 2.21 -9.57
C TYR A 90 -21.38 1.52 -8.25
N LYS A 91 -21.84 2.23 -7.21
CA LYS A 91 -22.03 1.69 -5.85
C LYS A 91 -22.94 0.48 -5.79
N GLN A 92 -23.91 0.37 -6.69
CA GLN A 92 -24.83 -0.78 -6.80
C GLN A 92 -24.12 -2.08 -7.20
N TRP A 93 -22.89 -1.98 -7.76
CA TRP A 93 -22.07 -3.11 -8.16
C TRP A 93 -20.98 -3.41 -7.13
N TRP A 94 -20.88 -2.54 -6.11
CA TRP A 94 -19.98 -2.71 -4.98
C TRP A 94 -20.62 -3.58 -3.92
N ASP A 95 -20.76 -4.85 -4.27
CA ASP A 95 -21.43 -5.85 -3.46
C ASP A 95 -20.57 -7.11 -3.43
N GLY A 96 -20.32 -7.64 -2.27
CA GLY A 96 -19.69 -8.94 -2.15
C GLY A 96 -18.18 -8.96 -1.88
N TRP A 97 -17.55 -7.87 -1.54
CA TRP A 97 -16.22 -7.94 -0.97
C TRP A 97 -16.27 -8.31 0.53
N ASN A 98 -15.25 -9.06 0.99
CA ASN A 98 -15.26 -9.66 2.31
C ASN A 98 -14.52 -8.87 3.38
N GLY A 99 -14.10 -7.63 3.07
CA GLY A 99 -13.40 -6.75 3.97
C GLY A 99 -12.07 -6.25 3.41
N PHE A 100 -11.19 -5.86 4.32
CA PHE A 100 -9.83 -5.42 3.99
C PHE A 100 -8.81 -6.04 4.96
N SER A 101 -7.56 -6.15 4.51
CA SER A 101 -6.47 -6.67 5.35
C SER A 101 -6.09 -5.63 6.41
N ALA A 102 -5.63 -6.10 7.58
CA ALA A 102 -4.96 -5.20 8.52
C ALA A 102 -3.79 -4.48 7.79
N PRO A 103 -3.59 -3.17 8.04
CA PRO A 103 -2.48 -2.44 7.44
C PRO A 103 -1.13 -3.09 7.79
N ARG A 104 -0.36 -3.43 6.77
CA ARG A 104 1.02 -3.89 6.89
C ARG A 104 1.93 -2.69 6.78
N MET A 105 2.76 -2.45 7.79
CA MET A 105 3.74 -1.38 7.78
C MET A 105 4.91 -1.72 6.89
N ASN A 106 5.41 -0.74 6.16
CA ASN A 106 6.57 -0.82 5.29
C ASN A 106 7.61 0.21 5.73
N ARG A 107 8.88 -0.21 5.83
CA ARG A 107 10.03 0.63 6.13
C ARG A 107 11.06 0.49 5.02
N TYR A 108 11.50 1.62 4.49
CA TYR A 108 12.53 1.69 3.46
C TYR A 108 13.70 2.51 4.00
N SER A 109 14.81 1.85 4.24
CA SER A 109 16.09 2.50 4.55
C SER A 109 16.79 2.98 3.28
N VAL A 110 17.89 3.72 3.41
CA VAL A 110 18.67 4.20 2.27
C VAL A 110 19.08 3.04 1.36
N GLY A 111 18.85 3.20 0.06
CA GLY A 111 19.07 2.21 -0.97
C GLY A 111 17.92 1.21 -1.17
N GLN A 112 16.98 1.13 -0.24
CA GLN A 112 15.86 0.19 -0.37
C GLN A 112 14.78 0.71 -1.32
N THR A 113 14.08 -0.22 -1.95
CA THR A 113 13.14 -0.01 -3.04
C THR A 113 12.01 -1.05 -2.98
N MET A 114 10.97 -0.85 -3.77
CA MET A 114 9.99 -1.87 -4.13
C MET A 114 9.99 -2.00 -5.66
N ALA A 115 10.25 -3.18 -6.17
CA ALA A 115 10.24 -3.40 -7.62
C ALA A 115 8.85 -3.18 -8.23
N ILE A 116 8.84 -2.93 -9.54
CA ILE A 116 7.60 -2.84 -10.30
C ILE A 116 6.80 -4.15 -10.20
N HIS A 117 5.54 -4.03 -9.83
CA HIS A 117 4.60 -5.14 -9.66
C HIS A 117 3.15 -4.65 -9.74
N CYS A 118 2.22 -5.59 -9.73
CA CYS A 118 0.79 -5.36 -9.52
C CYS A 118 0.34 -6.23 -8.35
N ASP A 119 -0.68 -5.76 -7.61
CA ASP A 119 -1.14 -6.40 -6.38
C ASP A 119 -2.20 -7.51 -6.58
N HIS A 120 -2.62 -7.79 -7.80
CA HIS A 120 -3.69 -8.76 -8.09
C HIS A 120 -3.25 -10.23 -8.00
N ILE A 121 -2.19 -10.53 -7.31
CA ILE A 121 -1.61 -11.87 -7.17
C ILE A 121 -2.40 -12.65 -6.13
N HIS A 122 -3.02 -13.77 -6.52
CA HIS A 122 -3.83 -14.62 -5.65
C HIS A 122 -3.07 -15.22 -4.45
N SER A 123 -1.75 -15.32 -4.53
CA SER A 123 -0.89 -15.82 -3.44
C SER A 123 -0.85 -14.91 -2.21
N MET A 124 -1.31 -13.66 -2.29
CA MET A 124 -1.40 -12.78 -1.12
C MET A 124 -2.42 -13.25 -0.08
N PHE A 125 -3.32 -14.14 -0.47
CA PHE A 125 -4.41 -14.64 0.37
C PHE A 125 -4.42 -16.16 0.45
N ASP A 126 -3.25 -16.78 0.50
CA ASP A 126 -3.11 -18.21 0.79
C ASP A 126 -3.59 -18.53 2.21
N GLY A 127 -4.14 -19.72 2.38
CA GLY A 127 -4.65 -20.18 3.66
C GLY A 127 -6.13 -19.86 3.90
N THR A 128 -6.47 -19.23 5.02
CA THR A 128 -7.87 -18.99 5.42
C THR A 128 -8.55 -17.87 4.63
N ARG A 129 -7.79 -17.00 4.00
CA ARG A 129 -8.29 -15.92 3.14
C ARG A 129 -7.96 -16.25 1.70
N LYS A 130 -8.98 -16.51 0.90
CA LYS A 130 -8.85 -16.77 -0.53
C LYS A 130 -9.50 -15.63 -1.29
N GLY A 131 -8.76 -14.99 -2.16
CA GLY A 131 -9.28 -13.92 -2.99
C GLY A 131 -8.16 -13.19 -3.73
N ILE A 132 -8.56 -12.44 -4.73
CA ILE A 132 -7.67 -11.54 -5.46
C ILE A 132 -7.92 -10.14 -4.90
N PRO A 133 -6.89 -9.36 -4.57
CA PRO A 133 -7.06 -7.96 -4.17
C PRO A 133 -7.87 -7.19 -5.22
N VAL A 134 -8.87 -6.44 -4.76
CA VAL A 134 -9.73 -5.60 -5.61
C VAL A 134 -9.21 -4.17 -5.61
N LEU A 135 -8.92 -3.64 -4.43
CA LEU A 135 -8.31 -2.30 -4.26
C LEU A 135 -7.03 -2.42 -3.46
N THR A 136 -6.05 -1.62 -3.85
CA THR A 136 -4.83 -1.34 -3.09
C THR A 136 -5.01 -0.02 -2.35
N ILE A 137 -4.71 -0.02 -1.06
CA ILE A 137 -4.77 1.13 -0.16
C ILE A 137 -3.37 1.38 0.38
N LEU A 138 -2.77 2.50 0.02
CA LEU A 138 -1.44 2.90 0.48
C LEU A 138 -1.55 4.12 1.39
N GLY A 139 -0.85 4.14 2.53
CA GLY A 139 -0.73 5.33 3.36
C GLY A 139 0.73 5.75 3.52
N LEU A 140 1.02 7.06 3.45
CA LEU A 140 2.34 7.62 3.70
C LEU A 140 2.40 8.27 5.09
N LEU A 141 3.38 7.84 5.90
CA LEU A 141 3.48 8.26 7.30
C LEU A 141 4.49 9.38 7.54
N ASN A 142 5.44 9.60 6.63
CA ASN A 142 6.43 10.68 6.74
C ASN A 142 6.85 11.22 5.39
N ASP A 143 7.54 12.37 5.39
CA ASP A 143 8.07 13.06 4.21
C ASP A 143 9.49 13.62 4.43
N ASP A 144 10.15 13.24 5.53
CA ASP A 144 11.50 13.63 5.90
C ASP A 144 12.59 12.72 5.28
N PHE A 145 12.37 12.29 4.04
CA PHE A 145 13.28 11.49 3.23
C PHE A 145 13.41 12.06 1.81
N THR A 146 14.40 11.61 1.04
CA THR A 146 14.52 11.89 -0.40
C THR A 146 14.67 10.63 -1.20
N GLY A 147 14.30 10.66 -2.49
CA GLY A 147 14.03 9.43 -3.24
C GLY A 147 12.75 8.78 -2.73
N GLY A 148 12.58 7.47 -2.87
CA GLY A 148 11.40 6.78 -2.36
C GLY A 148 10.08 7.24 -2.99
N GLU A 149 10.13 7.80 -4.20
CA GLU A 149 8.94 8.25 -4.92
C GLU A 149 8.06 7.07 -5.29
N PHE A 150 6.76 7.22 -5.12
CA PHE A 150 5.78 6.25 -5.60
C PHE A 150 5.48 6.51 -7.07
N LYS A 151 5.67 5.49 -7.89
CA LYS A 151 5.45 5.53 -9.35
C LYS A 151 4.33 4.59 -9.74
N LEU A 152 3.44 5.05 -10.62
CA LEU A 152 2.42 4.26 -11.30
C LEU A 152 2.63 4.30 -12.81
N PHE A 153 2.19 3.28 -13.53
CA PHE A 153 2.20 3.22 -14.99
C PHE A 153 3.60 3.47 -15.59
N ASP A 154 4.58 2.69 -15.16
CA ASP A 154 6.00 2.76 -15.53
C ASP A 154 6.75 3.96 -14.96
N ASP A 155 6.24 5.20 -15.11
CA ASP A 155 7.04 6.38 -14.78
C ASP A 155 6.25 7.59 -14.22
N VAL A 156 4.94 7.48 -14.07
CA VAL A 156 4.15 8.58 -13.52
C VAL A 156 4.40 8.72 -12.02
N THR A 157 5.09 9.80 -11.62
CA THR A 157 5.27 10.11 -10.20
C THR A 157 3.94 10.58 -9.62
N MET A 158 3.47 9.88 -8.60
CA MET A 158 2.27 10.27 -7.88
C MET A 158 2.62 11.28 -6.79
N GLU A 159 1.81 12.33 -6.71
CA GLU A 159 1.86 13.25 -5.57
C GLU A 159 1.31 12.53 -4.34
N PHE A 160 2.18 12.33 -3.33
CA PHE A 160 1.86 11.52 -2.16
C PHE A 160 2.61 12.10 -0.96
N LYS A 161 1.87 12.64 0.00
CA LYS A 161 2.41 13.40 1.14
C LYS A 161 2.14 12.68 2.46
N LYS A 162 2.86 13.04 3.50
CA LYS A 162 2.60 12.59 4.88
C LYS A 162 1.13 12.83 5.25
N GLY A 163 0.47 11.77 5.73
CA GLY A 163 -0.95 11.80 6.10
C GLY A 163 -1.92 11.46 4.98
N ASP A 164 -1.43 11.26 3.76
CA ASP A 164 -2.26 10.83 2.63
C ASP A 164 -2.51 9.33 2.63
N ILE A 165 -3.71 8.95 2.18
CA ILE A 165 -4.06 7.60 1.74
C ILE A 165 -4.39 7.65 0.26
N MET A 166 -3.73 6.81 -0.53
CA MET A 166 -3.99 6.61 -1.95
C MET A 166 -4.71 5.29 -2.16
N ILE A 167 -5.76 5.29 -2.98
CA ILE A 167 -6.53 4.09 -3.35
C ILE A 167 -6.58 3.97 -4.87
N PHE A 168 -6.35 2.75 -5.37
CA PHE A 168 -6.46 2.40 -6.78
C PHE A 168 -6.79 0.90 -6.94
N PRO A 169 -7.33 0.48 -8.12
CA PRO A 169 -7.57 -0.93 -8.41
C PRO A 169 -6.27 -1.75 -8.39
N SER A 170 -6.32 -2.94 -7.77
CA SER A 170 -5.16 -3.83 -7.68
C SER A 170 -4.84 -4.59 -8.97
N SER A 171 -5.58 -4.35 -10.06
CA SER A 171 -5.46 -5.12 -11.31
C SER A 171 -4.11 -4.94 -12.02
N PHE A 172 -3.83 -5.83 -12.98
CA PHE A 172 -2.63 -5.81 -13.81
C PHE A 172 -2.43 -4.51 -14.61
N MET A 173 -3.47 -3.68 -14.73
CA MET A 173 -3.40 -2.37 -15.39
C MET A 173 -2.80 -1.26 -14.51
N PHE A 174 -2.51 -1.54 -13.25
CA PHE A 174 -1.94 -0.59 -12.29
C PHE A 174 -0.55 -1.05 -11.79
N PRO A 175 0.42 -1.24 -12.70
CA PRO A 175 1.80 -1.54 -12.29
C PRO A 175 2.36 -0.35 -11.50
N HIS A 176 3.05 -0.64 -10.40
CA HIS A 176 3.62 0.38 -9.54
C HIS A 176 4.90 -0.07 -8.85
N TYR A 177 5.67 0.90 -8.38
CA TYR A 177 6.92 0.66 -7.67
C TYR A 177 7.30 1.86 -6.79
N VAL A 178 8.30 1.68 -5.93
CA VAL A 178 8.91 2.75 -5.14
C VAL A 178 10.36 2.86 -5.55
N THR A 179 10.81 4.08 -5.92
CA THR A 179 12.22 4.33 -6.26
C THR A 179 13.13 4.16 -5.03
N PRO A 180 14.43 3.94 -5.21
CA PRO A 180 15.34 3.84 -4.06
C PRO A 180 15.31 5.10 -3.17
N VAL A 181 15.24 4.90 -1.87
CA VAL A 181 15.42 5.96 -0.88
C VAL A 181 16.87 6.44 -0.91
N LYS A 182 17.09 7.75 -1.00
CA LYS A 182 18.41 8.37 -1.08
C LYS A 182 18.91 8.86 0.28
N THR A 183 18.02 9.44 1.07
CA THR A 183 18.31 9.92 2.45
C THR A 183 17.11 9.70 3.35
N GLY A 184 17.34 9.54 4.65
CA GLY A 184 16.28 9.31 5.63
C GLY A 184 15.74 7.90 5.59
N THR A 185 14.55 7.72 6.16
CA THR A 185 13.80 6.44 6.17
C THR A 185 12.36 6.72 5.77
N ARG A 186 11.85 6.01 4.78
CA ARG A 186 10.45 6.14 4.35
C ARG A 186 9.57 5.14 5.07
N TYR A 187 8.53 5.64 5.74
CA TYR A 187 7.51 4.83 6.38
C TYR A 187 6.18 4.95 5.65
N SER A 188 5.56 3.81 5.39
CA SER A 188 4.23 3.73 4.78
C SER A 188 3.50 2.49 5.26
N PHE A 189 2.23 2.34 4.90
CA PHE A 189 1.51 1.09 5.06
C PHE A 189 0.79 0.72 3.78
N VAL A 190 0.41 -0.54 3.67
CA VAL A 190 -0.44 -1.07 2.62
C VAL A 190 -1.52 -1.96 3.21
N SER A 191 -2.71 -1.87 2.62
CA SER A 191 -3.86 -2.73 2.89
C SER A 191 -4.56 -3.06 1.57
N TRP A 192 -5.32 -4.13 1.54
CA TRP A 192 -6.04 -4.57 0.34
C TRP A 192 -7.47 -4.96 0.70
N THR A 193 -8.41 -4.67 -0.22
CA THR A 193 -9.75 -5.25 -0.19
C THR A 193 -9.81 -6.53 -1.03
N TRP A 194 -10.68 -7.47 -0.68
CA TRP A 194 -10.91 -8.70 -1.43
C TRP A 194 -12.39 -9.12 -1.42
#